data_59281a0a3aad5e07cb94318b49503b77
#
_entry.id   59281a0a3aad5e07cb94318b49503b77
#
_cell.length_a   1.000
_cell.length_b   1.000
_cell.length_c   1.000
_cell.angle_alpha   90.00
_cell.angle_beta   90.00
_cell.angle_gamma   90.00
#
_symmetry.space_group_name_H-M   'P 1'
#
loop_
_entity.id
_entity.type
_entity.pdbx_description
1 polymer ?
#
loop_
_entity_poly.entity_id
_entity_poly.type
_entity_poly.pdbx_seq_one_letter_code
_entity_poly.pdbx_strand_id
1 'polypeptide(L)'
;MVVRSTPISSYATGGGGTRLEHLYAASVIVAMMTEDSLDELGAEYTVEGVHLQARDRSPVDDVLLEGVAASGARRWTAVSVKHAPLLIPSSSDSVKAVRQFLDLALMYPEEMRDGTWRSVLVVADPHRDVRALNRLAQTAAGADDARQFSSRIDASGTDFRRFSGRIHELAHAAARYGTPLPGGSAGVDSLVWRWLASFSVRAVKLEGLSRDDRAHAISSLRRCIDPARAVEAFERIDGCVASWETTSATIRRHTVSREIADVRWPAPSAGSHPELDLDAITTF
;
A
#
# COMPACT_ATOMS: atom_id res chain seq x y z
N MET A 1 22.98 16.82 24.06
CA MET A 1 23.15 15.36 23.99
C MET A 1 22.29 14.89 22.82
N VAL A 2 22.93 14.71 21.65
CA VAL A 2 22.23 14.38 20.40
C VAL A 2 22.07 12.85 20.36
N VAL A 3 20.84 12.36 20.52
CA VAL A 3 20.53 10.95 20.34
C VAL A 3 20.64 10.67 18.84
N ARG A 4 21.73 10.04 18.43
CA ARG A 4 21.85 9.48 17.06
C ARG A 4 20.88 8.31 16.97
N SER A 5 19.76 8.51 16.27
CA SER A 5 18.93 7.41 15.81
C SER A 5 19.76 6.60 14.81
N THR A 6 20.15 5.40 15.19
CA THR A 6 20.76 4.43 14.28
C THR A 6 19.69 4.06 13.25
N PRO A 7 19.90 4.21 11.94
CA PRO A 7 18.96 3.71 10.95
C PRO A 7 18.90 2.19 11.11
N ILE A 8 17.75 1.67 11.51
CA ILE A 8 17.49 0.24 11.49
C ILE A 8 17.33 -0.12 10.02
N SER A 9 18.39 -0.64 9.43
CA SER A 9 18.40 -1.16 8.07
C SER A 9 17.34 -2.27 7.96
N SER A 10 16.41 -2.13 7.02
CA SER A 10 15.47 -3.17 6.62
C SER A 10 16.14 -4.47 6.13
N TYR A 11 17.46 -4.45 5.94
CA TYR A 11 18.29 -5.61 5.63
C TYR A 11 18.41 -6.67 6.74
N ALA A 12 17.89 -6.40 7.95
CA ALA A 12 18.10 -7.30 9.10
C ALA A 12 17.07 -8.44 9.21
N THR A 13 16.03 -8.47 8.39
CA THR A 13 14.99 -9.52 8.45
C THR A 13 14.76 -10.15 7.07
N GLY A 14 15.60 -11.11 6.71
CA GLY A 14 15.39 -12.10 5.64
C GLY A 14 15.06 -11.49 4.26
N GLY A 15 16.02 -11.50 3.34
CA GLY A 15 15.96 -10.86 2.00
C GLY A 15 14.76 -11.15 1.07
N GLY A 16 13.78 -11.96 1.49
CA GLY A 16 12.56 -12.23 0.73
C GLY A 16 11.50 -11.14 0.82
N GLY A 17 11.37 -10.46 1.99
CA GLY A 17 10.39 -9.39 2.18
C GLY A 17 10.69 -8.17 1.32
N THR A 18 11.92 -7.68 1.40
CA THR A 18 12.41 -6.53 0.64
C THR A 18 12.32 -6.75 -0.87
N ARG A 19 12.58 -7.97 -1.34
CA ARG A 19 12.48 -8.27 -2.79
C ARG A 19 11.06 -8.14 -3.31
N LEU A 20 10.06 -8.63 -2.58
CA LEU A 20 8.65 -8.49 -2.95
C LEU A 20 8.20 -7.02 -2.95
N GLU A 21 8.65 -6.24 -1.97
CA GLU A 21 8.39 -4.80 -1.88
C GLU A 21 8.91 -4.07 -3.12
N HIS A 22 10.18 -4.34 -3.52
CA HIS A 22 10.78 -3.74 -4.72
C HIS A 22 10.03 -4.12 -6.00
N LEU A 23 9.72 -5.40 -6.19
CA LEU A 23 8.99 -5.87 -7.37
C LEU A 23 7.58 -5.28 -7.45
N TYR A 24 6.90 -5.12 -6.29
CA TYR A 24 5.60 -4.47 -6.23
C TYR A 24 5.73 -2.99 -6.61
N ALA A 25 6.67 -2.26 -6.00
CA ALA A 25 6.93 -0.87 -6.34
C ALA A 25 7.28 -0.68 -7.83
N ALA A 26 8.13 -1.55 -8.39
CA ALA A 26 8.45 -1.53 -9.82
C ALA A 26 7.21 -1.73 -10.69
N SER A 27 6.33 -2.67 -10.33
CA SER A 27 5.09 -2.93 -11.07
C SER A 27 4.13 -1.74 -11.03
N VAL A 28 4.02 -1.06 -9.89
CA VAL A 28 3.22 0.16 -9.75
C VAL A 28 3.81 1.32 -10.54
N ILE A 29 5.14 1.47 -10.52
CA ILE A 29 5.83 2.49 -11.34
C ILE A 29 5.60 2.22 -12.83
N VAL A 30 5.61 0.95 -13.27
CA VAL A 30 5.22 0.61 -14.64
C VAL A 30 3.79 1.04 -14.92
N ALA A 31 2.82 0.75 -14.03
CA ALA A 31 1.44 1.18 -14.21
C ALA A 31 1.32 2.71 -14.33
N MET A 32 2.09 3.49 -13.54
CA MET A 32 2.20 4.93 -13.68
C MET A 32 2.73 5.35 -15.05
N MET A 33 3.76 4.69 -15.56
CA MET A 33 4.37 5.01 -16.86
C MET A 33 3.49 4.64 -18.06
N THR A 34 2.68 3.58 -17.92
CA THR A 34 1.78 3.06 -18.97
C THR A 34 0.33 3.52 -18.83
N GLU A 35 0.02 4.27 -17.77
CA GLU A 35 -1.34 4.73 -17.41
C GLU A 35 -2.33 3.57 -17.22
N ASP A 36 -1.82 2.41 -16.85
CA ASP A 36 -2.67 1.28 -16.49
C ASP A 36 -3.35 1.54 -15.14
N SER A 37 -4.62 1.13 -15.02
CA SER A 37 -5.33 1.21 -13.74
C SER A 37 -4.80 0.18 -12.75
N LEU A 38 -4.86 0.53 -11.46
CA LEU A 38 -4.56 -0.37 -10.36
C LEU A 38 -5.82 -0.61 -9.53
N ASP A 39 -6.10 -1.88 -9.22
CA ASP A 39 -7.24 -2.25 -8.37
C ASP A 39 -7.19 -1.56 -7.01
N GLU A 40 -5.98 -1.36 -6.48
CA GLU A 40 -5.72 -0.71 -5.19
C GLU A 40 -6.18 0.76 -5.15
N LEU A 41 -6.11 1.44 -6.28
CA LEU A 41 -6.59 2.82 -6.42
C LEU A 41 -8.06 2.87 -6.85
N GLY A 42 -8.54 1.87 -7.57
CA GLY A 42 -9.83 1.85 -8.26
C GLY A 42 -9.70 2.26 -9.73
N ALA A 43 -10.57 1.69 -10.57
CA ALA A 43 -10.46 1.78 -12.03
C ALA A 43 -10.55 3.21 -12.59
N GLU A 44 -11.14 4.14 -11.83
CA GLU A 44 -11.28 5.55 -12.20
C GLU A 44 -10.03 6.41 -11.94
N TYR A 45 -9.02 5.85 -11.27
CA TYR A 45 -7.79 6.56 -10.92
C TYR A 45 -6.59 6.04 -11.70
N THR A 46 -5.75 6.96 -12.16
CA THR A 46 -4.40 6.66 -12.66
C THR A 46 -3.37 7.00 -11.60
N VAL A 47 -2.24 6.30 -11.60
CA VAL A 47 -1.14 6.57 -10.69
C VAL A 47 -0.45 7.87 -11.11
N GLU A 48 -0.45 8.85 -10.23
CA GLU A 48 0.23 10.15 -10.41
C GLU A 48 1.61 10.15 -9.73
N GLY A 49 1.72 9.44 -8.58
CA GLY A 49 2.95 9.37 -7.82
C GLY A 49 3.06 8.11 -6.98
N VAL A 50 4.31 7.71 -6.78
CA VAL A 50 4.68 6.59 -5.90
C VAL A 50 5.69 7.11 -4.88
N HIS A 51 5.37 6.97 -3.59
CA HIS A 51 6.24 7.41 -2.51
C HIS A 51 6.75 6.17 -1.78
N LEU A 52 8.06 6.02 -1.70
CA LEU A 52 8.71 4.93 -0.99
C LEU A 52 9.14 5.40 0.40
N GLN A 53 8.93 4.56 1.43
CA GLN A 53 9.28 4.87 2.82
C GLN A 53 8.71 6.23 3.29
N ALA A 54 7.45 6.52 2.93
CA ALA A 54 6.78 7.82 3.10
C ALA A 54 6.35 8.09 4.56
N ARG A 55 7.23 7.90 5.54
CA ARG A 55 6.95 8.01 6.99
C ARG A 55 6.51 9.40 7.44
N ASP A 56 6.83 10.42 6.70
CA ASP A 56 6.41 11.81 6.90
C ASP A 56 4.95 12.06 6.49
N ARG A 57 4.39 11.19 5.65
CA ARG A 57 3.04 11.32 5.09
C ARG A 57 2.09 10.20 5.49
N SER A 58 2.61 9.02 5.78
CA SER A 58 1.82 7.83 6.11
C SER A 58 2.52 7.00 7.18
N PRO A 59 1.79 6.54 8.21
CA PRO A 59 2.32 5.57 9.16
C PRO A 59 2.59 4.20 8.54
N VAL A 60 1.94 3.87 7.41
CA VAL A 60 2.24 2.70 6.59
C VAL A 60 3.37 3.09 5.65
N ASP A 61 4.55 2.52 5.87
CA ASP A 61 5.80 3.03 5.35
C ASP A 61 6.33 2.33 4.08
N ASP A 62 5.77 1.17 3.67
CA ASP A 62 6.33 0.43 2.54
C ASP A 62 6.14 1.22 1.22
N VAL A 63 4.89 1.47 0.81
CA VAL A 63 4.57 2.24 -0.42
C VAL A 63 3.32 3.10 -0.18
N LEU A 64 3.37 4.37 -0.60
CA LEU A 64 2.18 5.23 -0.65
C LEU A 64 1.92 5.62 -2.11
N LEU A 65 0.71 5.32 -2.59
CA LEU A 65 0.26 5.63 -3.94
C LEU A 65 -0.57 6.91 -3.93
N GLU A 66 -0.30 7.77 -4.88
CA GLU A 66 -1.14 8.92 -5.21
C GLU A 66 -1.84 8.65 -6.54
N GLY A 67 -3.17 8.62 -6.52
CA GLY A 67 -4.00 8.46 -7.70
C GLY A 67 -4.78 9.73 -8.01
N VAL A 68 -4.99 9.98 -9.30
CA VAL A 68 -5.79 11.11 -9.81
C VAL A 68 -6.82 10.58 -10.79
N ALA A 69 -8.08 10.94 -10.57
CA ALA A 69 -9.18 10.66 -11.50
C ALA A 69 -9.26 11.73 -12.60
N ALA A 70 -9.92 11.41 -13.72
CA ALA A 70 -10.17 12.38 -14.80
C ALA A 70 -10.92 13.64 -14.33
N SER A 71 -11.68 13.58 -13.23
CA SER A 71 -12.34 14.70 -12.57
C SER A 71 -11.38 15.62 -11.79
N GLY A 72 -10.11 15.24 -11.63
CA GLY A 72 -9.14 15.87 -10.73
C GLY A 72 -9.25 15.44 -9.27
N ALA A 73 -10.18 14.54 -8.94
CA ALA A 73 -10.25 13.98 -7.58
C ALA A 73 -9.01 13.13 -7.28
N ARG A 74 -8.48 13.28 -6.06
CA ARG A 74 -7.28 12.55 -5.61
C ARG A 74 -7.64 11.43 -4.67
N ARG A 75 -6.87 10.36 -4.71
CA ARG A 75 -6.93 9.23 -3.80
C ARG A 75 -5.53 8.84 -3.34
N TRP A 76 -5.42 8.58 -2.05
CA TRP A 76 -4.20 8.05 -1.44
C TRP A 76 -4.41 6.60 -1.02
N THR A 77 -3.47 5.75 -1.34
CA THR A 77 -3.50 4.34 -0.92
C THR A 77 -2.20 3.98 -0.23
N ALA A 78 -2.28 3.73 1.07
CA ALA A 78 -1.16 3.29 1.88
C ALA A 78 -1.05 1.76 1.81
N VAL A 79 0.07 1.27 1.31
CA VAL A 79 0.29 -0.14 1.00
C VAL A 79 1.34 -0.73 1.91
N SER A 80 1.01 -1.82 2.60
CA SER A 80 1.97 -2.68 3.29
C SER A 80 2.17 -3.96 2.50
N VAL A 81 3.42 -4.31 2.20
CA VAL A 81 3.78 -5.47 1.39
C VAL A 81 4.38 -6.55 2.28
N LYS A 82 3.79 -7.74 2.30
CA LYS A 82 4.24 -8.86 3.13
C LYS A 82 4.19 -10.17 2.34
N HIS A 83 5.17 -11.01 2.50
CA HIS A 83 5.21 -12.29 1.78
C HIS A 83 4.06 -13.22 2.23
N ALA A 84 4.03 -13.57 3.52
CA ALA A 84 3.03 -14.46 4.12
C ALA A 84 2.79 -14.04 5.59
N PRO A 85 1.98 -12.99 5.86
CA PRO A 85 1.83 -12.46 7.21
C PRO A 85 1.08 -13.42 8.13
N LEU A 86 1.64 -13.67 9.33
CA LEU A 86 0.99 -14.43 10.40
C LEU A 86 0.08 -13.51 11.20
N LEU A 87 -1.24 -13.52 10.96
CA LEU A 87 -2.21 -12.63 11.60
C LEU A 87 -2.54 -13.07 13.04
N ILE A 88 -1.55 -13.03 13.93
CA ILE A 88 -1.65 -13.41 15.34
C ILE A 88 -0.98 -12.37 16.26
N PRO A 89 -1.49 -12.19 17.51
CA PRO A 89 -0.94 -11.19 18.45
C PRO A 89 0.51 -11.43 18.87
N SER A 90 1.01 -12.67 18.77
CA SER A 90 2.40 -13.01 19.10
C SER A 90 3.40 -12.71 17.99
N SER A 91 2.94 -12.35 16.77
CA SER A 91 3.79 -11.94 15.66
C SER A 91 4.10 -10.45 15.75
N SER A 92 5.35 -10.08 16.05
CA SER A 92 5.79 -8.68 16.13
C SER A 92 5.55 -7.91 14.82
N ASP A 93 5.73 -8.57 13.66
CA ASP A 93 5.55 -7.95 12.35
C ASP A 93 4.07 -7.67 12.06
N SER A 94 3.18 -8.60 12.45
CA SER A 94 1.74 -8.38 12.32
C SER A 94 1.24 -7.30 13.28
N VAL A 95 1.76 -7.25 14.51
CA VAL A 95 1.47 -6.19 15.49
C VAL A 95 1.89 -4.83 14.94
N LYS A 96 3.09 -4.72 14.36
CA LYS A 96 3.58 -3.48 13.74
C LYS A 96 2.72 -3.06 12.55
N ALA A 97 2.43 -3.99 11.62
CA ALA A 97 1.64 -3.69 10.44
C ALA A 97 0.21 -3.24 10.82
N VAL A 98 -0.44 -3.94 11.75
CA VAL A 98 -1.78 -3.52 12.22
C VAL A 98 -1.71 -2.19 12.96
N ARG A 99 -0.63 -1.94 13.75
CA ARG A 99 -0.43 -0.63 14.38
C ARG A 99 -0.38 0.50 13.34
N GLN A 100 0.34 0.34 12.26
CA GLN A 100 0.43 1.31 11.18
C GLN A 100 -0.95 1.60 10.56
N PHE A 101 -1.78 0.56 10.34
CA PHE A 101 -3.15 0.74 9.84
C PHE A 101 -4.07 1.44 10.84
N LEU A 102 -3.94 1.16 12.14
CA LEU A 102 -4.71 1.86 13.17
C LEU A 102 -4.27 3.34 13.30
N ASP A 103 -2.98 3.62 13.21
CA ASP A 103 -2.45 4.99 13.19
C ASP A 103 -2.97 5.76 11.96
N LEU A 104 -3.06 5.11 10.80
CA LEU A 104 -3.65 5.69 9.59
C LEU A 104 -5.13 6.03 9.81
N ALA A 105 -5.90 5.10 10.40
CA ALA A 105 -7.31 5.31 10.70
C ALA A 105 -7.56 6.40 11.76
N LEU A 106 -6.58 6.64 12.62
CA LEU A 106 -6.59 7.73 13.60
C LEU A 106 -6.22 9.08 12.96
N MET A 107 -5.25 9.07 12.04
CA MET A 107 -4.72 10.27 11.40
C MET A 107 -5.68 10.85 10.35
N TYR A 108 -6.36 10.00 9.58
CA TYR A 108 -7.23 10.37 8.46
C TYR A 108 -8.66 9.81 8.59
N PRO A 109 -9.39 10.13 9.68
CA PRO A 109 -10.67 9.49 9.99
C PRO A 109 -11.78 9.80 8.98
N GLU A 110 -11.82 11.01 8.46
CA GLU A 110 -12.86 11.45 7.52
C GLU A 110 -12.49 10.99 6.09
N GLU A 111 -11.23 11.13 5.72
CA GLU A 111 -10.71 10.75 4.41
C GLU A 111 -10.77 9.23 4.18
N MET A 112 -10.64 8.43 5.23
CA MET A 112 -10.87 6.98 5.14
C MET A 112 -12.36 6.66 5.00
N ARG A 113 -13.24 7.46 5.62
CA ARG A 113 -14.69 7.29 5.51
C ARG A 113 -15.20 7.66 4.11
N ASP A 114 -14.71 8.72 3.50
CA ASP A 114 -15.12 9.17 2.16
C ASP A 114 -14.37 8.44 1.03
N GLY A 115 -13.37 7.61 1.36
CA GLY A 115 -12.60 6.82 0.41
C GLY A 115 -11.47 7.57 -0.27
N THR A 116 -11.15 8.80 0.17
CA THR A 116 -9.98 9.57 -0.30
C THR A 116 -8.68 8.90 0.17
N TRP A 117 -8.69 8.30 1.37
CA TRP A 117 -7.62 7.45 1.87
C TRP A 117 -8.07 5.99 1.97
N ARG A 118 -7.19 5.10 1.54
CA ARG A 118 -7.35 3.63 1.65
C ARG A 118 -6.09 2.99 2.18
N SER A 119 -6.25 1.78 2.66
CA SER A 119 -5.12 0.93 3.06
C SER A 119 -5.20 -0.43 2.38
N VAL A 120 -4.06 -0.97 1.99
CA VAL A 120 -3.96 -2.24 1.28
C VAL A 120 -2.85 -3.09 1.89
N LEU A 121 -3.14 -4.36 2.08
CA LEU A 121 -2.14 -5.37 2.36
C LEU A 121 -1.87 -6.17 1.07
N VAL A 122 -0.68 -6.01 0.53
CA VAL A 122 -0.21 -6.80 -0.61
C VAL A 122 0.50 -8.05 -0.11
N VAL A 123 0.14 -9.22 -0.64
CA VAL A 123 0.70 -10.50 -0.23
C VAL A 123 1.09 -11.37 -1.42
N ALA A 124 2.20 -12.12 -1.30
CA ALA A 124 2.58 -13.11 -2.31
C ALA A 124 1.75 -14.41 -2.17
N ASP A 125 1.44 -14.81 -0.93
CA ASP A 125 0.68 -16.03 -0.64
C ASP A 125 -0.62 -15.70 0.13
N PRO A 126 -1.79 -15.76 -0.55
CA PRO A 126 -3.08 -15.50 0.07
C PRO A 126 -3.60 -16.75 0.82
N HIS A 127 -2.94 -17.15 1.88
CA HIS A 127 -3.38 -18.26 2.73
C HIS A 127 -4.77 -18.01 3.37
N ARG A 128 -5.31 -19.01 4.08
CA ARG A 128 -6.68 -18.97 4.64
C ARG A 128 -6.99 -17.71 5.45
N ASP A 129 -6.06 -17.29 6.32
CA ASP A 129 -6.28 -16.15 7.22
C ASP A 129 -6.30 -14.82 6.46
N VAL A 130 -5.48 -14.68 5.42
CA VAL A 130 -5.47 -13.51 4.54
C VAL A 130 -6.80 -13.38 3.78
N ARG A 131 -7.34 -14.50 3.27
CA ARG A 131 -8.68 -14.51 2.66
C ARG A 131 -9.78 -14.16 3.65
N ALA A 132 -9.67 -14.65 4.89
CA ALA A 132 -10.61 -14.31 5.96
C ALA A 132 -10.54 -12.83 6.34
N LEU A 133 -9.34 -12.22 6.35
CA LEU A 133 -9.15 -10.78 6.58
C LEU A 133 -9.83 -9.95 5.49
N ASN A 134 -9.65 -10.33 4.23
CA ASN A 134 -10.32 -9.63 3.12
C ASN A 134 -11.85 -9.71 3.23
N ARG A 135 -12.39 -10.86 3.62
CA ARG A 135 -13.84 -11.01 3.89
C ARG A 135 -14.29 -10.15 5.07
N LEU A 136 -13.46 -10.03 6.12
CA LEU A 136 -13.75 -9.18 7.28
C LEU A 136 -13.80 -7.71 6.87
N ALA A 137 -12.87 -7.26 6.02
CA ALA A 137 -12.86 -5.92 5.44
C ALA A 137 -14.12 -5.64 4.61
N GLN A 138 -14.53 -6.57 3.74
CA GLN A 138 -15.79 -6.45 2.98
C GLN A 138 -17.02 -6.35 3.88
N THR A 139 -17.03 -7.09 5.01
CA THR A 139 -18.11 -6.99 6.00
C THR A 139 -18.15 -5.62 6.67
N ALA A 140 -16.96 -5.06 6.99
CA ALA A 140 -16.82 -3.72 7.58
C ALA A 140 -17.21 -2.62 6.60
N ALA A 141 -16.79 -2.71 5.34
CA ALA A 141 -17.13 -1.76 4.28
C ALA A 141 -18.66 -1.69 4.00
N GLY A 142 -19.37 -2.79 4.23
CA GLY A 142 -20.84 -2.81 4.13
C GLY A 142 -21.57 -2.32 5.38
N ALA A 143 -20.88 -1.94 6.48
CA ALA A 143 -21.49 -1.47 7.73
C ALA A 143 -21.37 0.05 7.85
N ASP A 144 -22.43 0.71 8.34
CA ASP A 144 -22.47 2.16 8.50
C ASP A 144 -21.65 2.64 9.71
N ASP A 145 -21.48 1.76 10.71
CA ASP A 145 -20.72 2.02 11.93
C ASP A 145 -20.17 0.73 12.56
N ALA A 146 -19.35 0.90 13.61
CA ALA A 146 -18.73 -0.20 14.35
C ALA A 146 -19.77 -1.12 15.03
N ARG A 147 -20.94 -0.58 15.45
CA ARG A 147 -22.01 -1.37 16.08
C ARG A 147 -22.66 -2.30 15.06
N GLN A 148 -23.00 -1.77 13.87
CA GLN A 148 -23.58 -2.57 12.80
C GLN A 148 -22.57 -3.63 12.32
N PHE A 149 -21.29 -3.27 12.21
CA PHE A 149 -20.22 -4.21 11.92
C PHE A 149 -20.19 -5.38 12.92
N SER A 150 -20.16 -5.07 14.25
CA SER A 150 -20.20 -6.10 15.30
C SER A 150 -21.44 -6.99 15.18
N SER A 151 -22.62 -6.41 14.95
CA SER A 151 -23.85 -7.18 14.78
C SER A 151 -23.79 -8.14 13.59
N ARG A 152 -23.16 -7.75 12.48
CA ARG A 152 -22.96 -8.63 11.30
C ARG A 152 -22.00 -9.77 11.62
N ILE A 153 -20.95 -9.51 12.40
CA ILE A 153 -20.02 -10.54 12.86
C ILE A 153 -20.74 -11.54 13.77
N ASP A 154 -21.54 -11.06 14.72
CA ASP A 154 -22.30 -11.92 15.66
C ASP A 154 -23.31 -12.82 14.93
N ALA A 155 -23.92 -12.34 13.85
CA ALA A 155 -24.82 -13.10 13.01
C ALA A 155 -24.08 -14.11 12.08
N SER A 156 -22.75 -14.09 12.04
CA SER A 156 -21.97 -14.95 11.14
C SER A 156 -21.66 -16.32 11.75
N GLY A 157 -21.07 -17.23 10.96
CA GLY A 157 -20.65 -18.55 11.42
C GLY A 157 -19.50 -18.52 12.44
N THR A 158 -19.43 -19.54 13.29
CA THR A 158 -18.50 -19.64 14.42
C THR A 158 -17.04 -19.42 14.03
N ASP A 159 -16.58 -19.99 12.91
CA ASP A 159 -15.18 -19.83 12.47
C ASP A 159 -14.85 -18.38 12.10
N PHE A 160 -15.80 -17.68 11.49
CA PHE A 160 -15.62 -16.28 11.13
C PHE A 160 -15.62 -15.36 12.35
N ARG A 161 -16.50 -15.61 13.33
CA ARG A 161 -16.48 -14.92 14.62
C ARG A 161 -15.17 -15.14 15.37
N ARG A 162 -14.67 -16.38 15.42
CA ARG A 162 -13.37 -16.69 16.03
C ARG A 162 -12.23 -15.95 15.34
N PHE A 163 -12.24 -15.90 14.02
CA PHE A 163 -11.23 -15.15 13.26
C PHE A 163 -11.33 -13.64 13.56
N SER A 164 -12.53 -13.06 13.55
CA SER A 164 -12.75 -11.67 13.93
C SER A 164 -12.22 -11.37 15.34
N GLY A 165 -12.54 -12.22 16.34
CA GLY A 165 -12.00 -12.08 17.69
C GLY A 165 -10.48 -12.04 17.73
N ARG A 166 -9.80 -12.91 16.96
CA ARG A 166 -8.33 -12.90 16.85
C ARG A 166 -7.79 -11.61 16.22
N ILE A 167 -8.47 -11.04 15.22
CA ILE A 167 -8.07 -9.75 14.64
C ILE A 167 -8.27 -8.60 15.66
N HIS A 168 -9.34 -8.63 16.46
CA HIS A 168 -9.52 -7.67 17.55
C HIS A 168 -8.42 -7.80 18.63
N GLU A 169 -8.05 -9.02 19.02
CA GLU A 169 -6.94 -9.26 19.94
C GLU A 169 -5.61 -8.72 19.38
N LEU A 170 -5.35 -8.96 18.08
CA LEU A 170 -4.18 -8.43 17.39
C LEU A 170 -4.20 -6.89 17.37
N ALA A 171 -5.35 -6.27 17.09
CA ALA A 171 -5.51 -4.82 17.10
C ALA A 171 -5.31 -4.23 18.50
N HIS A 172 -5.82 -4.88 19.56
CA HIS A 172 -5.55 -4.48 20.94
C HIS A 172 -4.07 -4.62 21.34
N ALA A 173 -3.39 -5.66 20.86
CA ALA A 173 -1.93 -5.78 21.03
C ALA A 173 -1.21 -4.65 20.29
N ALA A 174 -1.60 -4.35 19.07
CA ALA A 174 -1.07 -3.26 18.27
C ALA A 174 -1.31 -1.88 18.89
N ALA A 175 -2.50 -1.64 19.46
CA ALA A 175 -2.84 -0.39 20.14
C ALA A 175 -1.97 -0.09 21.38
N ARG A 176 -1.41 -1.13 22.00
CA ARG A 176 -0.46 -1.02 23.13
C ARG A 176 1.00 -0.97 22.69
N TYR A 177 1.29 -1.22 21.42
CA TYR A 177 2.65 -1.24 20.89
C TYR A 177 3.18 0.18 20.74
N GLY A 178 4.32 0.48 21.38
CA GLY A 178 4.87 1.85 21.44
C GLY A 178 4.04 2.78 22.31
N THR A 179 3.69 3.98 21.81
CA THR A 179 2.78 4.90 22.49
C THR A 179 1.36 4.39 22.41
N PRO A 180 0.64 4.17 23.54
CA PRO A 180 -0.72 3.66 23.52
C PRO A 180 -1.67 4.56 22.73
N LEU A 181 -2.59 3.95 21.98
CA LEU A 181 -3.62 4.70 21.26
C LEU A 181 -4.68 5.25 22.23
N PRO A 182 -5.29 6.41 21.92
CA PRO A 182 -6.30 7.02 22.76
C PRO A 182 -7.62 6.24 22.73
N GLY A 183 -8.47 6.45 23.76
CA GLY A 183 -9.86 5.98 23.78
C GLY A 183 -10.10 4.61 24.41
N GLY A 184 -9.08 3.95 24.95
CA GLY A 184 -9.23 2.64 25.59
C GLY A 184 -9.78 1.56 24.64
N SER A 185 -10.44 0.53 25.17
CA SER A 185 -10.95 -0.59 24.35
C SER A 185 -12.00 -0.16 23.31
N ALA A 186 -12.99 0.64 23.70
CA ALA A 186 -14.04 1.12 22.79
C ALA A 186 -13.48 1.99 21.65
N GLY A 187 -12.42 2.77 21.93
CA GLY A 187 -11.72 3.54 20.93
C GLY A 187 -11.03 2.64 19.90
N VAL A 188 -10.39 1.56 20.35
CA VAL A 188 -9.74 0.57 19.48
C VAL A 188 -10.76 -0.11 18.58
N ASP A 189 -11.93 -0.53 19.08
CA ASP A 189 -12.96 -1.20 18.28
C ASP A 189 -13.49 -0.29 17.16
N SER A 190 -13.66 1.01 17.45
CA SER A 190 -14.03 2.01 16.44
C SER A 190 -12.95 2.19 15.38
N LEU A 191 -11.67 2.21 15.78
CA LEU A 191 -10.53 2.27 14.85
C LEU A 191 -10.42 1.01 14.00
N VAL A 192 -10.65 -0.19 14.56
CA VAL A 192 -10.66 -1.46 13.82
C VAL A 192 -11.71 -1.44 12.73
N TRP A 193 -12.96 -1.02 13.05
CA TRP A 193 -13.98 -0.92 12.02
C TRP A 193 -13.58 0.07 10.93
N ARG A 194 -13.12 1.28 11.28
CA ARG A 194 -12.72 2.31 10.31
C ARG A 194 -11.57 1.84 9.41
N TRP A 195 -10.54 1.23 10.00
CA TRP A 195 -9.46 0.62 9.25
C TRP A 195 -10.01 -0.41 8.25
N LEU A 196 -10.78 -1.40 8.72
CA LEU A 196 -11.29 -2.49 7.91
C LEU A 196 -12.26 -2.00 6.82
N ALA A 197 -13.04 -0.96 7.08
CA ALA A 197 -14.00 -0.41 6.11
C ALA A 197 -13.34 0.21 4.87
N SER A 198 -12.10 0.72 5.01
CA SER A 198 -11.30 1.31 3.92
C SER A 198 -10.09 0.44 3.53
N PHE A 199 -10.09 -0.84 3.92
CA PHE A 199 -8.99 -1.77 3.73
C PHE A 199 -9.32 -2.83 2.68
N SER A 200 -8.30 -3.28 1.95
CA SER A 200 -8.39 -4.44 1.09
C SER A 200 -7.12 -5.28 1.13
N VAL A 201 -7.21 -6.49 0.59
CA VAL A 201 -6.07 -7.38 0.40
C VAL A 201 -5.88 -7.66 -1.08
N ARG A 202 -4.66 -7.48 -1.56
CA ARG A 202 -4.23 -7.81 -2.92
C ARG A 202 -3.25 -8.98 -2.88
N ALA A 203 -3.58 -10.07 -3.54
CA ALA A 203 -2.62 -11.13 -3.82
C ALA A 203 -1.86 -10.82 -5.11
N VAL A 204 -0.53 -10.93 -5.08
CA VAL A 204 0.33 -10.65 -6.24
C VAL A 204 1.25 -11.83 -6.54
N LYS A 205 1.49 -12.07 -7.83
CA LYS A 205 2.37 -13.12 -8.35
C LYS A 205 3.57 -12.48 -9.05
N LEU A 206 4.46 -11.92 -8.28
CA LEU A 206 5.65 -11.22 -8.77
C LEU A 206 6.91 -12.09 -8.72
N GLU A 207 6.90 -13.12 -7.87
CA GLU A 207 8.02 -14.04 -7.61
C GLU A 207 7.62 -15.50 -7.83
N GLY A 208 8.59 -16.41 -7.74
CA GLY A 208 8.36 -17.85 -7.82
C GLY A 208 8.13 -18.37 -9.24
N LEU A 209 7.36 -19.46 -9.37
CA LEU A 209 7.08 -20.14 -10.63
C LEU A 209 6.02 -19.41 -11.45
N SER A 210 5.00 -18.84 -10.80
CA SER A 210 3.97 -18.02 -11.45
C SER A 210 4.32 -16.55 -11.22
N ARG A 211 4.68 -15.86 -12.30
CA ARG A 211 5.04 -14.44 -12.30
C ARG A 211 4.04 -13.64 -13.13
N ASP A 212 2.75 -13.93 -12.96
CA ASP A 212 1.69 -13.41 -13.82
C ASP A 212 1.62 -11.89 -13.76
N ASP A 213 1.72 -11.29 -12.55
CA ASP A 213 1.65 -9.83 -12.41
C ASP A 213 2.92 -9.14 -12.97
N ARG A 214 4.11 -9.77 -12.81
CA ARG A 214 5.33 -9.28 -13.46
C ARG A 214 5.24 -9.41 -14.99
N ALA A 215 4.72 -10.50 -15.50
CA ALA A 215 4.49 -10.69 -16.92
C ALA A 215 3.48 -9.68 -17.49
N HIS A 216 2.45 -9.35 -16.70
CA HIS A 216 1.48 -8.31 -17.02
C HIS A 216 2.17 -6.93 -17.12
N ALA A 217 2.94 -6.52 -16.12
CA ALA A 217 3.69 -5.26 -16.15
C ALA A 217 4.63 -5.17 -17.38
N ILE A 218 5.37 -6.23 -17.69
CA ILE A 218 6.21 -6.28 -18.89
C ILE A 218 5.37 -6.20 -20.19
N SER A 219 4.19 -6.82 -20.20
CA SER A 219 3.26 -6.74 -21.34
C SER A 219 2.72 -5.31 -21.53
N SER A 220 2.46 -4.60 -20.45
CA SER A 220 2.08 -3.18 -20.48
C SER A 220 3.18 -2.33 -21.10
N LEU A 221 4.44 -2.54 -20.68
CA LEU A 221 5.59 -1.86 -21.28
C LEU A 221 5.70 -2.15 -22.79
N ARG A 222 5.50 -3.39 -23.23
CA ARG A 222 5.53 -3.75 -24.66
C ARG A 222 4.52 -3.00 -25.52
N ARG A 223 3.43 -2.51 -24.94
CA ARG A 223 2.44 -1.69 -25.64
C ARG A 223 2.87 -0.21 -25.79
N CYS A 224 3.77 0.23 -24.90
CA CYS A 224 4.12 1.63 -24.77
C CYS A 224 5.52 2.00 -25.28
N ILE A 225 6.46 1.03 -25.24
CA ILE A 225 7.84 1.23 -25.69
C ILE A 225 8.24 0.14 -26.69
N ASP A 226 9.49 0.19 -27.20
CA ASP A 226 10.02 -0.90 -28.03
C ASP A 226 9.87 -2.27 -27.31
N PRO A 227 9.10 -3.22 -27.86
CA PRO A 227 8.85 -4.51 -27.23
C PRO A 227 10.13 -5.30 -26.89
N ALA A 228 11.20 -5.13 -27.66
CA ALA A 228 12.49 -5.79 -27.40
C ALA A 228 13.14 -5.28 -26.11
N ARG A 229 12.83 -4.06 -25.69
CA ARG A 229 13.41 -3.41 -24.51
C ARG A 229 12.55 -3.50 -23.25
N ALA A 230 11.32 -4.03 -23.34
CA ALA A 230 10.37 -4.01 -22.23
C ALA A 230 10.88 -4.77 -20.98
N VAL A 231 11.56 -5.91 -21.16
CA VAL A 231 12.12 -6.66 -20.04
C VAL A 231 13.27 -5.89 -19.39
N GLU A 232 14.18 -5.35 -20.19
CA GLU A 232 15.29 -4.52 -19.70
C GLU A 232 14.78 -3.30 -18.95
N ALA A 233 13.76 -2.61 -19.48
CA ALA A 233 13.18 -1.45 -18.84
C ALA A 233 12.57 -1.81 -17.46
N PHE A 234 11.85 -2.93 -17.35
CA PHE A 234 11.33 -3.40 -16.07
C PHE A 234 12.46 -3.69 -15.06
N GLU A 235 13.52 -4.40 -15.47
CA GLU A 235 14.67 -4.73 -14.60
C GLU A 235 15.41 -3.46 -14.14
N ARG A 236 15.50 -2.46 -14.98
CA ARG A 236 16.12 -1.17 -14.63
C ARG A 236 15.26 -0.40 -13.63
N ILE A 237 13.92 -0.35 -13.82
CA ILE A 237 13.01 0.24 -12.83
C ILE A 237 13.17 -0.47 -11.48
N ASP A 238 13.12 -1.80 -11.45
CA ASP A 238 13.31 -2.61 -10.26
C ASP A 238 14.67 -2.33 -9.60
N GLY A 239 15.74 -2.21 -10.38
CA GLY A 239 17.07 -1.84 -9.87
C GLY A 239 17.14 -0.43 -9.27
N CYS A 240 16.36 0.52 -9.77
CA CYS A 240 16.31 1.87 -9.23
C CYS A 240 15.51 1.95 -7.91
N VAL A 241 14.52 1.07 -7.68
CA VAL A 241 13.65 1.10 -6.49
C VAL A 241 14.46 1.08 -5.20
N ALA A 242 15.48 0.23 -5.10
CA ALA A 242 16.34 0.16 -3.91
C ALA A 242 17.04 1.49 -3.60
N SER A 243 17.47 2.22 -4.64
CA SER A 243 18.08 3.55 -4.48
C SER A 243 17.07 4.60 -4.06
N TRP A 244 15.88 4.59 -4.67
CA TRP A 244 14.80 5.52 -4.34
C TRP A 244 14.25 5.29 -2.93
N GLU A 245 14.17 4.04 -2.48
CA GLU A 245 13.77 3.68 -1.12
C GLU A 245 14.72 4.29 -0.07
N THR A 246 16.04 4.21 -0.29
CA THR A 246 17.03 4.76 0.65
C THR A 246 16.94 6.27 0.81
N THR A 247 16.40 6.97 -0.18
CA THR A 247 16.22 8.43 -0.17
C THR A 247 14.81 8.87 0.19
N SER A 248 13.91 7.93 0.52
CA SER A 248 12.48 8.21 0.75
C SER A 248 11.86 9.02 -0.39
N ALA A 249 12.15 8.59 -1.63
CA ALA A 249 11.85 9.40 -2.80
C ALA A 249 10.35 9.43 -3.14
N THR A 250 9.91 10.58 -3.62
CA THR A 250 8.67 10.70 -4.41
C THR A 250 8.99 10.46 -5.88
N ILE A 251 8.42 9.42 -6.45
CA ILE A 251 8.65 9.02 -7.84
C ILE A 251 7.48 9.50 -8.69
N ARG A 252 7.77 10.29 -9.69
CA ARG A 252 6.87 10.81 -10.73
C ARG A 252 7.33 10.29 -12.10
N ARG A 253 6.49 10.46 -13.14
CA ARG A 253 6.85 10.07 -14.51
C ARG A 253 8.18 10.68 -14.97
N HIS A 254 8.43 11.96 -14.69
CA HIS A 254 9.68 12.62 -15.06
C HIS A 254 10.90 12.04 -14.34
N THR A 255 10.76 11.60 -13.08
CA THR A 255 11.83 10.91 -12.34
C THR A 255 12.26 9.65 -13.06
N VAL A 256 11.28 8.79 -13.46
CA VAL A 256 11.56 7.56 -14.22
C VAL A 256 12.15 7.87 -15.58
N SER A 257 11.58 8.85 -16.31
CA SER A 257 12.06 9.24 -17.64
C SER A 257 13.51 9.75 -17.62
N ARG A 258 13.92 10.41 -16.54
CA ARG A 258 15.30 10.87 -16.36
C ARG A 258 16.25 9.72 -16.07
N GLU A 259 15.89 8.79 -15.18
CA GLU A 259 16.74 7.65 -14.80
C GLU A 259 16.89 6.63 -15.93
N ILE A 260 15.88 6.53 -16.81
CA ILE A 260 15.84 5.61 -17.95
C ILE A 260 15.67 6.43 -19.24
N ALA A 261 16.54 7.42 -19.43
CA ALA A 261 16.43 8.43 -20.50
C ALA A 261 16.58 7.86 -21.91
N ASP A 262 17.19 6.68 -22.07
CA ASP A 262 17.36 5.99 -23.35
C ASP A 262 16.12 5.18 -23.78
N VAL A 263 15.08 5.11 -22.94
CA VAL A 263 13.75 4.58 -23.28
C VAL A 263 12.84 5.73 -23.71
N ARG A 264 12.27 5.63 -24.90
CA ARG A 264 11.27 6.60 -25.36
C ARG A 264 9.90 6.28 -24.75
N TRP A 265 9.52 7.04 -23.73
CA TRP A 265 8.24 6.90 -23.06
C TRP A 265 7.12 7.59 -23.83
N PRO A 266 5.87 7.08 -23.80
CA PRO A 266 4.73 7.78 -24.37
C PRO A 266 4.49 9.11 -23.68
N ALA A 267 4.00 10.10 -24.42
CA ALA A 267 3.52 11.33 -23.82
C ALA A 267 2.33 11.05 -22.90
N PRO A 268 2.19 11.78 -21.77
CA PRO A 268 1.01 11.65 -20.90
C PRO A 268 -0.27 11.88 -21.71
N SER A 269 -1.34 11.13 -21.40
CA SER A 269 -2.66 11.36 -22.01
C SER A 269 -3.16 12.77 -21.66
N ALA A 270 -3.85 13.42 -22.61
CA ALA A 270 -4.42 14.75 -22.42
C ALA A 270 -5.52 14.70 -21.34
N GLY A 271 -5.16 14.98 -20.11
CA GLY A 271 -6.00 14.86 -18.90
C GLY A 271 -5.18 14.67 -17.62
N SER A 272 -3.95 14.16 -17.73
CA SER A 272 -2.98 14.27 -16.65
C SER A 272 -2.61 15.74 -16.49
N HIS A 273 -2.89 16.31 -15.31
CA HIS A 273 -2.58 17.70 -15.02
C HIS A 273 -1.09 17.97 -15.27
N PRO A 274 -0.72 19.12 -15.90
CA PRO A 274 0.68 19.51 -15.94
C PRO A 274 1.17 19.60 -14.50
N GLU A 275 2.26 18.90 -14.21
CA GLU A 275 2.93 18.92 -12.91
C GLU A 275 3.19 20.39 -12.53
N LEU A 276 2.48 20.88 -11.52
CA LEU A 276 2.93 22.04 -10.78
C LEU A 276 4.17 21.57 -10.00
N ASP A 277 5.33 21.95 -10.51
CA ASP A 277 6.61 21.72 -9.84
C ASP A 277 6.60 22.48 -8.52
N LEU A 278 6.11 21.83 -7.46
CA LEU A 278 6.05 22.40 -6.12
C LEU A 278 7.46 22.59 -5.52
N ASP A 279 8.49 21.98 -6.10
CA ASP A 279 9.88 22.19 -5.70
C ASP A 279 10.41 23.55 -6.18
N ALA A 280 9.78 24.17 -7.19
CA ALA A 280 10.12 25.49 -7.67
C ALA A 280 9.57 26.65 -6.80
N ILE A 281 8.67 26.37 -5.85
CA ILE A 281 8.00 27.40 -5.02
C ILE A 281 8.73 27.63 -3.68
N THR A 282 9.73 26.81 -3.32
CA THR A 282 10.41 26.93 -2.02
C THR A 282 11.66 27.82 -2.05
N THR A 283 11.81 28.69 -3.05
CA THR A 283 12.90 29.67 -3.12
C THR A 283 12.34 31.10 -3.13
N PHE A 284 11.77 31.51 -2.00
CA PHE A 284 11.59 32.92 -1.63
C PHE A 284 11.70 33.07 -0.12
#